data_bcd73818f1cda627c55fa33032b6e65a
#
_entry.id   bcd73818f1cda627c55fa33032b6e65a
#
_cell.length_a   1.000
_cell.length_b   1.000
_cell.length_c   1.000
_cell.angle_alpha   90.00
_cell.angle_beta   90.00
_cell.angle_gamma   90.00
#
_symmetry.space_group_name_H-M   'P 1'
#
loop_
_entity.id
_entity.type
_entity.pdbx_description
1 polymer ?
#
loop_
_entity_poly.entity_id
_entity_poly.type
_entity_poly.pdbx_seq_one_letter_code
_entity_poly.pdbx_strand_id
1 'polypeptide(L)'
;FDRSWYNRALVEPVMGFCTEEQYREFLRSCPQFERMLVRSGIILLKYWFSVSNEEQERRFQARIHTPMKRWKLSPMDLEDRRRWVEYSKAKDTMFAYTDIKQAPWYVVNADDKKRARLNCITHMLSMIPYADITPEPIELPPREEDRGYIRPPITEQTFVPEIY
;
A
#
# COMPACT_ATOMS: atom_id res chain seq x y z
N PHE A 1 -7.46 -3.39 -3.93
CA PHE A 1 -6.81 -4.59 -4.46
C PHE A 1 -5.57 -4.88 -3.63
N ASP A 2 -5.38 -6.10 -3.23
CA ASP A 2 -4.11 -6.59 -2.71
C ASP A 2 -3.21 -6.91 -3.91
N ARG A 3 -2.14 -6.17 -4.09
CA ARG A 3 -1.35 -6.03 -5.31
C ARG A 3 -2.15 -5.38 -6.45
N SER A 4 -1.49 -5.20 -7.58
CA SER A 4 -2.05 -4.49 -8.72
C SER A 4 -1.93 -5.35 -9.97
N TRP A 5 -2.85 -5.20 -10.93
CA TRP A 5 -2.72 -5.76 -12.27
C TRP A 5 -1.47 -5.27 -13.01
N TYR A 6 -0.87 -4.21 -12.53
CA TYR A 6 0.37 -3.64 -13.09
C TYR A 6 1.62 -4.50 -12.92
N ASN A 7 1.54 -5.62 -12.18
CA ASN A 7 2.61 -6.62 -12.21
C ASN A 7 2.93 -7.06 -13.64
N ARG A 8 1.90 -7.14 -14.51
CA ARG A 8 2.04 -7.46 -15.94
C ARG A 8 2.83 -6.42 -16.73
N ALA A 9 2.91 -5.17 -16.25
CA ALA A 9 3.67 -4.11 -16.89
C ALA A 9 5.09 -3.92 -16.33
N LEU A 10 5.40 -4.52 -15.19
CA LEU A 10 6.65 -4.31 -14.45
C LEU A 10 7.41 -5.61 -14.19
N VAL A 11 7.09 -6.28 -13.10
CA VAL A 11 7.84 -7.47 -12.65
C VAL A 11 7.77 -8.62 -13.65
N GLU A 12 6.61 -8.84 -14.27
CA GLU A 12 6.44 -9.99 -15.16
C GLU A 12 7.28 -9.90 -16.45
N PRO A 13 7.30 -8.79 -17.21
CA PRO A 13 8.16 -8.71 -18.39
C PRO A 13 9.65 -8.66 -18.02
N VAL A 14 10.03 -7.95 -16.95
CA VAL A 14 11.44 -7.85 -16.52
C VAL A 14 11.99 -9.20 -16.10
N MET A 15 11.18 -10.02 -15.42
CA MET A 15 11.58 -11.34 -14.92
C MET A 15 11.28 -12.49 -15.91
N GLY A 16 10.65 -12.17 -17.04
CA GLY A 16 10.29 -13.19 -18.04
C GLY A 16 9.11 -14.08 -17.63
N PHE A 17 8.22 -13.60 -16.78
CA PHE A 17 7.03 -14.33 -16.30
C PHE A 17 5.83 -14.20 -17.24
N CYS A 18 5.92 -13.36 -18.27
CA CYS A 18 4.93 -13.26 -19.32
C CYS A 18 5.58 -13.20 -20.69
N THR A 19 4.82 -13.52 -21.74
CA THR A 19 5.27 -13.37 -23.11
C THR A 19 5.19 -11.90 -23.56
N GLU A 20 5.95 -11.55 -24.58
CA GLU A 20 5.89 -10.21 -25.20
C GLU A 20 4.48 -9.86 -25.71
N GLU A 21 3.75 -10.83 -26.25
CA GLU A 21 2.38 -10.65 -26.69
C GLU A 21 1.44 -10.33 -25.53
N GLN A 22 1.53 -11.06 -24.41
CA GLN A 22 0.75 -10.79 -23.19
C GLN A 22 1.06 -9.41 -22.60
N TYR A 23 2.32 -9.01 -22.63
CA TYR A 23 2.74 -7.69 -22.18
C TYR A 23 2.14 -6.56 -23.05
N ARG A 24 2.26 -6.67 -24.35
CA ARG A 24 1.70 -5.68 -25.30
C ARG A 24 0.18 -5.60 -25.21
N GLU A 25 -0.49 -6.75 -25.10
CA GLU A 25 -1.94 -6.79 -24.94
C GLU A 25 -2.37 -6.11 -23.64
N PHE A 26 -1.65 -6.33 -22.55
CA PHE A 26 -1.91 -5.63 -21.30
C PHE A 26 -1.80 -4.10 -21.46
N LEU A 27 -0.74 -3.61 -22.06
CA LEU A 27 -0.54 -2.16 -22.26
C LEU A 27 -1.65 -1.52 -23.11
N ARG A 28 -2.25 -2.26 -24.06
CA ARG A 28 -3.38 -1.79 -24.88
C ARG A 28 -4.72 -1.84 -24.14
N SER A 29 -4.97 -2.93 -23.44
CA SER A 29 -6.29 -3.19 -22.83
C SER A 29 -6.46 -2.52 -21.46
N CYS A 30 -5.39 -2.37 -20.67
CA CYS A 30 -5.45 -1.79 -19.35
C CYS A 30 -6.08 -0.38 -19.29
N PRO A 31 -5.72 0.60 -20.17
CA PRO A 31 -6.36 1.91 -20.18
C PRO A 31 -7.85 1.86 -20.51
N GLN A 32 -8.28 0.89 -21.31
CA GLN A 32 -9.70 0.71 -21.64
C GLN A 32 -10.47 0.19 -20.45
N PHE A 33 -9.91 -0.80 -19.78
CA PHE A 33 -10.46 -1.35 -18.52
C PHE A 33 -10.59 -0.27 -17.45
N GLU A 34 -9.56 0.55 -17.25
CA GLU A 34 -9.57 1.64 -16.26
C GLU A 34 -10.64 2.70 -16.60
N ARG A 35 -10.78 3.07 -17.87
CA ARG A 35 -11.88 3.96 -18.28
C ARG A 35 -13.25 3.38 -18.02
N MET A 36 -13.40 2.07 -18.17
CA MET A 36 -14.67 1.38 -17.85
C MET A 36 -14.96 1.46 -16.35
N LEU A 37 -13.98 1.22 -15.49
CA LEU A 37 -14.13 1.36 -14.04
C LEU A 37 -14.52 2.78 -13.64
N VAL A 38 -13.84 3.80 -14.17
CA VAL A 38 -14.17 5.20 -13.87
C VAL A 38 -15.56 5.57 -14.36
N ARG A 39 -15.97 5.11 -15.55
CA ARG A 39 -17.32 5.36 -16.08
C ARG A 39 -18.42 4.67 -15.25
N SER A 40 -18.11 3.59 -14.55
CA SER A 40 -19.04 2.93 -13.63
C SER A 40 -19.16 3.62 -12.27
N GLY A 41 -18.49 4.77 -12.07
CA GLY A 41 -18.53 5.55 -10.83
C GLY A 41 -17.45 5.19 -9.82
N ILE A 42 -16.48 4.33 -10.19
CA ILE A 42 -15.36 3.98 -9.31
C ILE A 42 -14.33 5.10 -9.33
N ILE A 43 -13.92 5.58 -8.17
CA ILE A 43 -12.78 6.49 -8.00
C ILE A 43 -11.51 5.66 -8.05
N LEU A 44 -10.81 5.70 -9.18
CA LEU A 44 -9.57 4.97 -9.39
C LEU A 44 -8.37 5.90 -9.21
N LEU A 45 -7.60 5.67 -8.15
CA LEU A 45 -6.38 6.42 -7.85
C LEU A 45 -5.17 5.50 -8.00
N LYS A 46 -4.24 5.90 -8.85
CA LYS A 46 -3.00 5.14 -9.10
C LYS A 46 -1.82 5.88 -8.49
N TYR A 47 -1.11 5.23 -7.58
CA TYR A 47 0.07 5.79 -6.91
C TYR A 47 1.33 5.02 -7.24
N TRP A 48 2.35 5.76 -7.64
CA TRP A 48 3.70 5.26 -7.79
C TRP A 48 4.59 5.80 -6.69
N PHE A 49 5.04 4.92 -5.80
CA PHE A 49 5.98 5.28 -4.74
C PHE A 49 7.41 5.23 -5.29
N SER A 50 7.92 6.40 -5.68
CA SER A 50 9.26 6.52 -6.24
C SER A 50 10.30 6.57 -5.14
N VAL A 51 11.34 5.76 -5.28
CA VAL A 51 12.51 5.71 -4.39
C VAL A 51 13.75 6.01 -5.23
N SER A 52 14.64 6.86 -4.71
CA SER A 52 15.94 7.12 -5.36
C SER A 52 16.85 5.90 -5.30
N ASN A 53 17.82 5.83 -6.20
CA ASN A 53 18.80 4.77 -6.22
C ASN A 53 19.62 4.73 -4.91
N GLU A 54 19.98 5.90 -4.39
CA GLU A 54 20.72 6.08 -3.15
C GLU A 54 19.91 5.56 -1.94
N GLU A 55 18.63 5.87 -1.88
CA GLU A 55 17.77 5.39 -0.81
C GLU A 55 17.50 3.88 -0.93
N GLN A 56 17.39 3.34 -2.14
CA GLN A 56 17.31 1.90 -2.34
C GLN A 56 18.54 1.20 -1.77
N GLU A 57 19.75 1.69 -2.13
CA GLU A 57 21.02 1.17 -1.62
C GLU A 57 21.05 1.20 -0.09
N ARG A 58 20.74 2.36 0.49
CA ARG A 58 20.71 2.54 1.96
C ARG A 58 19.77 1.53 2.64
N ARG A 59 18.61 1.25 2.01
CA ARG A 59 17.66 0.27 2.55
C ARG A 59 18.18 -1.15 2.47
N PHE A 60 18.87 -1.52 1.38
CA PHE A 60 19.47 -2.85 1.25
C PHE A 60 20.59 -3.03 2.28
N GLN A 61 21.49 -2.06 2.43
CA GLN A 61 22.52 -2.10 3.46
C GLN A 61 21.93 -2.24 4.87
N ALA A 62 20.87 -1.50 5.17
CA ALA A 62 20.19 -1.63 6.45
C ALA A 62 19.55 -3.02 6.67
N ARG A 63 19.08 -3.70 5.62
CA ARG A 63 18.57 -5.08 5.72
C ARG A 63 19.69 -6.09 5.97
N ILE A 64 20.87 -5.88 5.39
CA ILE A 64 22.03 -6.75 5.58
C ILE A 64 22.58 -6.62 7.00
N HIS A 65 22.76 -5.39 7.48
CA HIS A 65 23.48 -5.12 8.73
C HIS A 65 22.62 -5.09 9.98
N THR A 66 21.29 -4.97 9.85
CA THR A 66 20.38 -4.94 11.01
C THR A 66 19.69 -6.29 11.16
N PRO A 67 19.96 -7.09 12.23
CA PRO A 67 19.37 -8.41 12.42
C PRO A 67 17.83 -8.43 12.32
N MET A 68 17.18 -7.44 12.92
CA MET A 68 15.71 -7.29 12.91
C MET A 68 15.12 -6.94 11.53
N LYS A 69 15.95 -6.69 10.51
CA LYS A 69 15.52 -6.37 9.15
C LYS A 69 15.89 -7.44 8.13
N ARG A 70 16.73 -8.41 8.49
CA ARG A 70 17.22 -9.45 7.56
C ARG A 70 16.11 -10.27 6.91
N TRP A 71 15.06 -10.57 7.64
CA TRP A 71 13.91 -11.32 7.14
C TRP A 71 13.17 -10.64 5.97
N LYS A 72 13.43 -9.33 5.75
CA LYS A 72 12.89 -8.56 4.61
C LYS A 72 13.71 -8.67 3.34
N LEU A 73 14.83 -9.36 3.38
CA LEU A 73 15.69 -9.55 2.21
C LEU A 73 15.41 -10.91 1.58
N SER A 74 14.92 -10.90 0.36
CA SER A 74 14.63 -12.10 -0.44
C SER A 74 15.62 -12.24 -1.61
N PRO A 75 15.76 -13.42 -2.21
CA PRO A 75 16.52 -13.58 -3.45
C PRO A 75 15.99 -12.70 -4.59
N MET A 76 14.67 -12.47 -4.65
CA MET A 76 14.04 -11.58 -5.63
C MET A 76 14.51 -10.14 -5.48
N ASP A 77 14.67 -9.64 -4.25
CA ASP A 77 15.19 -8.29 -4.00
C ASP A 77 16.58 -8.07 -4.62
N LEU A 78 17.42 -9.09 -4.63
CA LEU A 78 18.77 -9.02 -5.22
C LEU A 78 18.69 -8.96 -6.75
N GLU A 79 17.79 -9.71 -7.36
CA GLU A 79 17.56 -9.65 -8.80
C GLU A 79 16.95 -8.30 -9.21
N ASP A 80 15.97 -7.79 -8.48
CA ASP A 80 15.36 -6.48 -8.70
C ASP A 80 16.42 -5.37 -8.69
N ARG A 81 17.39 -5.46 -7.77
CA ARG A 81 18.51 -4.52 -7.72
C ARG A 81 19.38 -4.58 -8.97
N ARG A 82 19.72 -5.77 -9.46
CA ARG A 82 20.54 -5.95 -10.66
C ARG A 82 19.87 -5.36 -11.90
N ARG A 83 18.54 -5.44 -11.96
CA ARG A 83 17.71 -5.05 -13.10
C ARG A 83 17.12 -3.64 -12.98
N TRP A 84 17.74 -2.78 -12.18
CA TRP A 84 17.27 -1.41 -11.96
C TRP A 84 16.93 -0.65 -13.25
N VAL A 85 17.81 -0.73 -14.27
CA VAL A 85 17.60 -0.06 -15.56
C VAL A 85 16.43 -0.67 -16.32
N GLU A 86 16.28 -1.99 -16.29
CA GLU A 86 15.17 -2.70 -16.95
C GLU A 86 13.83 -2.31 -16.30
N TYR A 87 13.78 -2.26 -14.97
CA TYR A 87 12.61 -1.78 -14.24
C TYR A 87 12.30 -0.31 -14.52
N SER A 88 13.31 0.53 -14.64
CA SER A 88 13.14 1.95 -14.98
C SER A 88 12.52 2.09 -16.37
N LYS A 89 13.01 1.37 -17.36
CA LYS A 89 12.44 1.34 -18.72
C LYS A 89 11.01 0.81 -18.73
N ALA A 90 10.75 -0.28 -18.00
CA ALA A 90 9.40 -0.86 -17.90
C ALA A 90 8.42 0.14 -17.26
N LYS A 91 8.83 0.85 -16.21
CA LYS A 91 8.04 1.91 -15.55
C LYS A 91 7.74 3.05 -16.55
N ASP A 92 8.74 3.53 -17.28
CA ASP A 92 8.56 4.63 -18.23
C ASP A 92 7.61 4.23 -19.36
N THR A 93 7.74 3.00 -19.88
CA THR A 93 6.79 2.43 -20.86
C THR A 93 5.39 2.32 -20.28
N MET A 94 5.26 1.79 -19.06
CA MET A 94 3.97 1.68 -18.36
C MET A 94 3.29 3.05 -18.25
N PHE A 95 4.03 4.08 -17.85
CA PHE A 95 3.47 5.44 -17.75
C PHE A 95 3.05 5.96 -19.12
N ALA A 96 3.89 5.81 -20.14
CA ALA A 96 3.57 6.28 -21.50
C ALA A 96 2.25 5.71 -22.05
N TYR A 97 1.93 4.45 -21.72
CA TYR A 97 0.71 3.79 -22.18
C TYR A 97 -0.50 3.98 -21.26
N THR A 98 -0.28 4.10 -19.96
CA THR A 98 -1.36 3.99 -18.96
C THR A 98 -1.59 5.27 -18.15
N ASP A 99 -0.83 6.32 -18.35
CA ASP A 99 -1.11 7.63 -17.73
C ASP A 99 -2.23 8.33 -18.51
N ILE A 100 -3.47 8.00 -18.16
CA ILE A 100 -4.67 8.51 -18.83
C ILE A 100 -5.35 9.58 -17.99
N LYS A 101 -5.95 10.56 -18.66
CA LYS A 101 -6.62 11.70 -18.02
C LYS A 101 -7.67 11.28 -16.99
N GLN A 102 -8.39 10.17 -17.22
CA GLN A 102 -9.46 9.69 -16.33
C GLN A 102 -8.90 9.01 -15.07
N ALA A 103 -7.71 8.46 -15.13
CA ALA A 103 -7.02 7.80 -14.02
C ALA A 103 -5.50 8.05 -14.18
N PRO A 104 -5.01 9.23 -13.80
CA PRO A 104 -3.58 9.54 -13.91
C PRO A 104 -2.75 8.79 -12.87
N TRP A 105 -1.45 8.70 -13.14
CA TRP A 105 -0.48 8.27 -12.16
C TRP A 105 -0.04 9.42 -11.26
N TYR A 106 -0.19 9.24 -9.96
CA TYR A 106 0.33 10.16 -8.94
C TYR A 106 1.66 9.62 -8.42
N VAL A 107 2.73 10.37 -8.63
CA VAL A 107 4.06 9.98 -8.15
C VAL A 107 4.27 10.51 -6.74
N VAL A 108 4.57 9.62 -5.81
CA VAL A 108 4.87 9.94 -4.41
C VAL A 108 6.37 9.75 -4.18
N ASN A 109 7.07 10.81 -3.77
CA ASN A 109 8.46 10.68 -3.31
C ASN A 109 8.46 9.85 -2.02
N ALA A 110 9.10 8.67 -2.07
CA ALA A 110 9.08 7.68 -0.98
C ALA A 110 10.44 7.47 -0.32
N ASP A 111 11.39 8.36 -0.50
CA ASP A 111 12.66 8.32 0.22
C ASP A 111 12.44 8.49 1.72
N ASP A 112 11.62 9.44 2.14
CA ASP A 112 11.10 9.50 3.50
C ASP A 112 9.74 8.81 3.60
N LYS A 113 9.71 7.63 4.19
CA LYS A 113 8.49 6.82 4.32
C LYS A 113 7.39 7.49 5.14
N LYS A 114 7.73 8.30 6.14
CA LYS A 114 6.73 8.96 7.00
C LYS A 114 6.05 10.06 6.22
N ARG A 115 6.82 10.92 5.57
CA ARG A 115 6.29 11.97 4.70
C ARG A 115 5.51 11.42 3.53
N ALA A 116 6.03 10.37 2.86
CA ALA A 116 5.34 9.72 1.76
C ALA A 116 3.94 9.22 2.15
N ARG A 117 3.82 8.59 3.33
CA ARG A 117 2.53 8.11 3.84
C ARG A 117 1.56 9.27 4.09
N LEU A 118 2.00 10.30 4.79
CA LEU A 118 1.16 11.45 5.10
C LEU A 118 0.71 12.16 3.82
N ASN A 119 1.64 12.44 2.90
CA ASN A 119 1.32 13.10 1.63
C ASN A 119 0.35 12.26 0.79
N CYS A 120 0.56 10.94 0.70
CA CYS A 120 -0.32 10.05 -0.05
C CYS A 120 -1.74 10.00 0.57
N ILE A 121 -1.84 9.89 1.89
CA ILE A 121 -3.13 9.86 2.59
C ILE A 121 -3.85 11.20 2.41
N THR A 122 -3.17 12.33 2.60
CA THR A 122 -3.76 13.65 2.41
C THR A 122 -4.28 13.84 0.99
N HIS A 123 -3.47 13.47 -0.02
CA HIS A 123 -3.90 13.53 -1.41
C HIS A 123 -5.11 12.62 -1.68
N MET A 124 -5.07 11.36 -1.20
CA MET A 124 -6.19 10.43 -1.37
C MET A 124 -7.48 10.98 -0.77
N LEU A 125 -7.42 11.52 0.44
CA LEU A 125 -8.59 12.11 1.10
C LEU A 125 -9.12 13.34 0.36
N SER A 126 -8.24 14.17 -0.24
CA SER A 126 -8.67 15.32 -1.04
C SER A 126 -9.40 14.92 -2.34
N MET A 127 -9.20 13.69 -2.82
CA MET A 127 -9.82 13.19 -4.05
C MET A 127 -11.16 12.50 -3.82
N ILE A 128 -11.52 12.22 -2.57
CA ILE A 128 -12.76 11.53 -2.20
C ILE A 128 -13.71 12.53 -1.55
N PRO A 129 -14.88 12.80 -2.13
CA PRO A 129 -15.87 13.64 -1.49
C PRO A 129 -16.39 12.95 -0.22
N TYR A 130 -16.27 13.61 0.91
CA TYR A 130 -16.81 13.14 2.19
C TYR A 130 -17.42 14.31 2.95
N ALA A 131 -18.36 14.00 3.83
CA ALA A 131 -18.96 14.97 4.73
C ALA A 131 -18.59 14.61 6.16
N ASP A 132 -18.44 15.62 7.01
CA ASP A 132 -18.33 15.42 8.44
C ASP A 132 -19.69 15.01 9.00
N ILE A 133 -19.81 13.74 9.38
CA ILE A 133 -21.01 13.22 10.03
C ILE A 133 -20.69 13.16 11.51
N THR A 134 -21.06 14.21 12.23
CA THR A 134 -21.01 14.20 13.70
C THR A 134 -22.09 13.25 14.20
N PRO A 135 -21.76 12.09 14.79
CA PRO A 135 -22.78 11.22 15.36
C PRO A 135 -23.47 11.93 16.52
N GLU A 136 -24.73 11.61 16.71
CA GLU A 136 -25.44 12.09 17.88
C GLU A 136 -24.69 11.69 19.17
N PRO A 137 -24.69 12.54 20.20
CA PRO A 137 -24.05 12.21 21.48
C PRO A 137 -24.63 10.90 22.03
N ILE A 138 -23.75 9.94 22.25
CA ILE A 138 -24.14 8.67 22.88
C ILE A 138 -24.12 8.87 24.40
N GLU A 139 -25.30 8.90 25.01
CA GLU A 139 -25.40 8.83 26.46
C GLU A 139 -25.26 7.39 26.93
N LEU A 140 -24.32 7.13 27.82
CA LEU A 140 -24.19 5.81 28.43
C LEU A 140 -25.37 5.57 29.38
N PRO A 141 -26.07 4.46 29.26
CA PRO A 141 -27.11 4.11 30.20
C PRO A 141 -26.51 3.94 31.61
N PRO A 142 -27.25 4.28 32.66
CA PRO A 142 -26.80 4.04 34.01
C PRO A 142 -26.53 2.52 34.21
N ARG A 143 -25.54 2.22 35.05
CA ARG A 143 -25.29 0.83 35.40
C ARG A 143 -26.47 0.28 36.21
N GLU A 144 -26.83 -0.96 35.96
CA GLU A 144 -27.81 -1.63 36.81
C GLU A 144 -27.31 -1.67 38.27
N GLU A 145 -28.24 -1.48 39.18
CA GLU A 145 -27.96 -1.65 40.63
C GLU A 145 -27.57 -3.11 40.93
N ASP A 146 -26.66 -3.26 41.87
CA ASP A 146 -26.27 -4.57 42.36
C ASP A 146 -27.45 -5.20 43.13
N ARG A 147 -28.21 -6.04 42.47
CA ARG A 147 -29.40 -6.70 43.02
C ARG A 147 -29.05 -7.76 44.08
N GLY A 148 -27.97 -7.55 44.86
CA GLY A 148 -27.49 -8.48 45.88
C GLY A 148 -26.53 -9.54 45.34
N TYR A 149 -25.96 -9.33 44.16
CA TYR A 149 -24.90 -10.19 43.62
C TYR A 149 -23.60 -9.99 44.41
N ILE A 150 -23.16 -11.03 45.08
CA ILE A 150 -21.89 -11.06 45.81
C ILE A 150 -20.82 -11.64 44.89
N ARG A 151 -19.86 -10.82 44.47
CA ARG A 151 -18.70 -11.32 43.71
C ARG A 151 -17.82 -12.21 44.56
N PRO A 152 -17.28 -13.30 43.99
CA PRO A 152 -16.19 -14.04 44.61
C PRO A 152 -15.01 -13.11 44.93
N PRO A 153 -14.29 -13.35 46.02
CA PRO A 153 -13.11 -12.57 46.38
C PRO A 153 -12.08 -12.53 45.24
N ILE A 154 -11.43 -11.38 45.07
CA ILE A 154 -10.38 -11.21 44.07
C ILE A 154 -9.23 -12.24 44.24
N THR A 155 -9.01 -12.66 45.47
CA THR A 155 -8.00 -13.68 45.86
C THR A 155 -8.26 -15.07 45.25
N GLU A 156 -9.47 -15.33 44.76
CA GLU A 156 -9.83 -16.60 44.13
C GLU A 156 -9.54 -16.56 42.58
N GLN A 157 -9.03 -15.42 42.07
CA GLN A 157 -8.72 -15.25 40.67
C GLN A 157 -7.21 -15.33 40.44
N THR A 158 -6.82 -15.91 39.31
CA THR A 158 -5.41 -15.94 38.89
C THR A 158 -5.13 -14.76 37.97
N PHE A 159 -4.29 -13.84 38.39
CA PHE A 159 -3.88 -12.68 37.65
C PHE A 159 -2.58 -12.91 36.87
N VAL A 160 -2.48 -12.32 35.73
CA VAL A 160 -1.20 -12.21 35.03
C VAL A 160 -0.31 -11.22 35.81
N PRO A 161 0.96 -11.57 36.07
CA PRO A 161 1.87 -10.64 36.75
C PRO A 161 1.99 -9.30 36.02
N GLU A 162 1.84 -8.22 36.77
CA GLU A 162 2.13 -6.88 36.30
C GLU A 162 3.65 -6.66 36.34
N ILE A 163 4.28 -6.60 35.17
CA ILE A 163 5.74 -6.43 35.04
C ILE A 163 6.13 -5.09 34.36
N TYR A 164 5.14 -4.23 34.03
CA TYR A 164 5.28 -2.89 33.50
C TYR A 164 4.40 -1.91 34.28
#